data_44bdc1c505bad3aa24f6ced1fb6fc158
#
_entry.id   44bdc1c505bad3aa24f6ced1fb6fc158
#
_cell.length_a   1.000
_cell.length_b   1.000
_cell.length_c   1.000
_cell.angle_alpha   90.00
_cell.angle_beta   90.00
_cell.angle_gamma   90.00
#
_symmetry.space_group_name_H-M   'P 1'
#
loop_
_entity.id
_entity.type
_entity.pdbx_description
1 polymer ?
#
loop_
_entity_poly.entity_id
_entity_poly.type
_entity_poly.pdbx_seq_one_letter_code
_entity_poly.pdbx_strand_id
1 'polypeptide(L)'
;TARLLEASLGYFINPILNIFLGFLLLKEKLGKLQWTAVFLVLMAVTNEVITFGALPWISLSLAISFGLYGLIRKVSPLDSLVSLTMECFILTIPLFIFISSLFIKNENTFLNDWPTSLLLIGGGLLTALPLLFFGPATKLINYSTIGMIQYLAPTLHFTLAVFLYKEPFSQGKLLTFIPIWIACFLYSYEGVTKKNYANVMKLKTEETNILAKISETTIYNEETGYWVPSDNVWLY
;
A
#
# COMPACT_ATOMS: atom_id res chain seq x y z
N THR A 1 -0.40 29.11 3.37
CA THR A 1 0.70 28.45 2.60
C THR A 1 1.54 27.53 3.48
N ALA A 2 2.00 27.94 4.66
CA ALA A 2 2.82 27.10 5.56
C ALA A 2 2.13 25.80 5.97
N ARG A 3 0.84 25.82 6.27
CA ARG A 3 0.06 24.60 6.64
C ARG A 3 -0.08 23.59 5.50
N LEU A 4 -0.12 24.05 4.25
CA LEU A 4 -0.15 23.16 3.07
C LEU A 4 1.18 22.46 2.86
N LEU A 5 2.30 23.18 3.06
CA LEU A 5 3.63 22.59 3.00
C LEU A 5 3.83 21.56 4.12
N GLU A 6 3.37 21.86 5.34
CA GLU A 6 3.39 20.91 6.44
C GLU A 6 2.56 19.67 6.12
N ALA A 7 1.34 19.82 5.64
CA ALA A 7 0.49 18.68 5.25
C ALA A 7 1.15 17.81 4.17
N SER A 8 1.89 18.41 3.22
CA SER A 8 2.59 17.67 2.18
C SER A 8 3.69 16.75 2.68
N LEU A 9 4.35 17.08 3.81
CA LEU A 9 5.31 16.19 4.46
C LEU A 9 4.66 14.89 4.94
N GLY A 10 3.37 14.89 5.21
CA GLY A 10 2.62 13.68 5.56
C GLY A 10 2.74 12.58 4.50
N TYR A 11 2.85 12.96 3.22
CA TYR A 11 3.04 12.01 2.12
C TYR A 11 4.39 11.29 2.15
N PHE A 12 5.39 11.88 2.83
CA PHE A 12 6.70 11.23 3.04
C PHE A 12 6.72 10.41 4.32
N ILE A 13 6.04 10.85 5.38
CA ILE A 13 6.04 10.20 6.69
C ILE A 13 5.09 8.99 6.72
N ASN A 14 3.91 9.12 6.11
CA ASN A 14 2.89 8.05 6.13
C ASN A 14 3.37 6.70 5.55
N PRO A 15 4.07 6.65 4.40
CA PRO A 15 4.59 5.39 3.89
C PRO A 15 5.51 4.65 4.85
N ILE A 16 6.40 5.40 5.53
CA ILE A 16 7.33 4.80 6.49
C ILE A 16 6.61 4.27 7.72
N LEU A 17 5.58 5.00 8.17
CA LEU A 17 4.72 4.55 9.26
C LEU A 17 3.99 3.24 8.89
N ASN A 18 3.49 3.12 7.67
CA ASN A 18 2.84 1.90 7.18
C ASN A 18 3.80 0.71 7.16
N ILE A 19 5.07 0.93 6.78
CA ILE A 19 6.10 -0.11 6.86
C ILE A 19 6.34 -0.55 8.31
N PHE A 20 6.46 0.40 9.23
CA PHE A 20 6.62 0.10 10.66
C PHE A 20 5.41 -0.62 11.25
N LEU A 21 4.20 -0.18 10.93
CA LEU A 21 2.97 -0.84 11.38
C LEU A 21 2.87 -2.27 10.83
N GLY A 22 3.23 -2.49 9.57
CA GLY A 22 3.31 -3.79 8.95
C GLY A 22 4.31 -4.72 9.67
N PHE A 23 5.51 -4.21 9.92
CA PHE A 23 6.54 -4.96 10.63
C PHE A 23 6.19 -5.25 12.09
N LEU A 24 5.79 -4.22 12.87
CA LEU A 24 5.59 -4.33 14.31
C LEU A 24 4.28 -5.04 14.67
N LEU A 25 3.16 -4.61 14.06
CA LEU A 25 1.83 -5.10 14.46
C LEU A 25 1.38 -6.31 13.65
N LEU A 26 1.68 -6.36 12.35
CA LEU A 26 1.33 -7.49 11.50
C LEU A 26 2.43 -8.55 11.41
N LYS A 27 3.58 -8.31 12.08
CA LYS A 27 4.73 -9.23 12.10
C LYS A 27 5.22 -9.63 10.69
N GLU A 28 5.13 -8.70 9.75
CA GLU A 28 5.59 -8.91 8.38
C GLU A 28 7.11 -9.08 8.35
N LYS A 29 7.60 -10.10 7.65
CA LYS A 29 9.04 -10.40 7.57
C LYS A 29 9.67 -9.68 6.38
N LEU A 30 10.46 -8.67 6.67
CA LEU A 30 11.26 -7.95 5.67
C LEU A 30 12.56 -8.69 5.38
N GLY A 31 12.99 -8.66 4.13
CA GLY A 31 14.29 -9.18 3.73
C GLY A 31 15.42 -8.17 3.92
N LYS A 32 16.65 -8.61 3.61
CA LYS A 32 17.83 -7.76 3.82
C LYS A 32 17.82 -6.51 2.94
N LEU A 33 17.49 -6.64 1.65
CA LEU A 33 17.40 -5.49 0.74
C LEU A 33 16.21 -4.60 1.09
N GLN A 34 15.10 -5.18 1.57
CA GLN A 34 13.95 -4.41 2.05
C GLN A 34 14.32 -3.58 3.28
N TRP A 35 15.13 -4.09 4.22
CA TRP A 35 15.64 -3.31 5.34
C TRP A 35 16.58 -2.19 4.90
N THR A 36 17.46 -2.46 3.91
CA THR A 36 18.29 -1.40 3.30
C THR A 36 17.43 -0.32 2.67
N ALA A 37 16.35 -0.70 1.98
CA ALA A 37 15.40 0.23 1.41
C ALA A 37 14.72 1.09 2.49
N VAL A 38 14.27 0.50 3.59
CA VAL A 38 13.68 1.21 4.73
C VAL A 38 14.67 2.22 5.32
N PHE A 39 15.95 1.85 5.45
CA PHE A 39 16.99 2.74 5.94
C PHE A 39 17.20 3.95 5.01
N LEU A 40 17.26 3.73 3.70
CA LEU A 40 17.39 4.81 2.70
C LEU A 40 16.20 5.77 2.76
N VAL A 41 14.99 5.23 2.90
CA VAL A 41 13.79 6.05 3.04
C VAL A 41 13.79 6.84 4.34
N LEU A 42 14.23 6.25 5.45
CA LEU A 42 14.38 6.95 6.72
C LEU A 42 15.33 8.14 6.59
N MET A 43 16.47 7.96 5.94
CA MET A 43 17.41 9.05 5.67
C MET A 43 16.76 10.18 4.84
N ALA A 44 16.02 9.80 3.78
CA ALA A 44 15.34 10.76 2.91
C ALA A 44 14.26 11.55 3.67
N VAL A 45 13.43 10.88 4.45
CA VAL A 45 12.38 11.53 5.25
C VAL A 45 12.98 12.41 6.34
N THR A 46 14.06 11.96 6.99
CA THR A 46 14.78 12.78 7.99
C THR A 46 15.33 14.05 7.35
N ASN A 47 15.93 13.96 6.16
CA ASN A 47 16.39 15.14 5.41
C ASN A 47 15.25 16.14 5.13
N GLU A 48 14.06 15.63 4.74
CA GLU A 48 12.90 16.48 4.44
C GLU A 48 12.38 17.17 5.71
N VAL A 49 12.29 16.45 6.83
CA VAL A 49 11.86 16.99 8.13
C VAL A 49 12.85 18.04 8.66
N ILE A 50 14.16 17.79 8.54
CA ILE A 50 15.20 18.76 8.94
C ILE A 50 15.11 20.01 8.05
N THR A 51 14.94 19.85 6.76
CA THR A 51 14.81 20.97 5.80
C THR A 51 13.57 21.81 6.08
N PHE A 52 12.50 21.20 6.58
CA PHE A 52 11.30 21.92 6.99
C PHE A 52 11.53 22.84 8.20
N GLY A 53 12.48 22.51 9.09
CA GLY A 53 12.95 23.36 10.17
C GLY A 53 12.04 23.50 11.38
N ALA A 54 10.93 22.77 11.44
CA ALA A 54 9.99 22.74 12.58
C ALA A 54 9.41 21.33 12.77
N LEU A 55 8.87 21.05 13.95
CA LEU A 55 8.18 19.77 14.17
C LEU A 55 6.85 19.75 13.40
N PRO A 56 6.70 18.84 12.43
CA PRO A 56 5.54 18.85 11.52
C PRO A 56 4.33 18.14 12.17
N TRP A 57 3.68 18.78 13.13
CA TRP A 57 2.55 18.20 13.87
C TRP A 57 1.38 17.76 12.98
N ILE A 58 1.04 18.57 11.96
CA ILE A 58 -0.04 18.26 11.04
C ILE A 58 0.32 17.01 10.24
N SER A 59 1.56 16.94 9.72
CA SER A 59 2.05 15.77 8.97
C SER A 59 2.03 14.49 9.81
N LEU A 60 2.48 14.58 11.06
CA LEU A 60 2.49 13.44 11.98
C LEU A 60 1.07 12.97 12.29
N SER A 61 0.16 13.90 12.58
CA SER A 61 -1.25 13.58 12.87
C SER A 61 -1.91 12.92 11.65
N LEU A 62 -1.68 13.44 10.45
CA LEU A 62 -2.20 12.87 9.21
C LEU A 62 -1.59 11.48 8.97
N ALA A 63 -0.27 11.33 9.09
CA ALA A 63 0.39 10.05 8.86
C ALA A 63 -0.11 8.99 9.84
N ILE A 64 -0.23 9.30 11.13
CA ILE A 64 -0.75 8.39 12.14
C ILE A 64 -2.20 8.01 11.83
N SER A 65 -3.05 8.98 11.52
CA SER A 65 -4.47 8.73 11.21
C SER A 65 -4.63 7.84 9.98
N PHE A 66 -3.93 8.14 8.89
CA PHE A 66 -3.97 7.33 7.67
C PHE A 66 -3.31 5.96 7.82
N GLY A 67 -2.21 5.88 8.57
CA GLY A 67 -1.55 4.61 8.86
C GLY A 67 -2.43 3.69 9.70
N LEU A 68 -3.08 4.20 10.73
CA LEU A 68 -4.03 3.43 11.53
C LEU A 68 -5.28 3.05 10.72
N TYR A 69 -5.81 3.97 9.91
CA TYR A 69 -6.92 3.68 9.01
C TYR A 69 -6.60 2.52 8.07
N GLY A 70 -5.46 2.54 7.39
CA GLY A 70 -5.04 1.47 6.51
C GLY A 70 -4.81 0.14 7.24
N LEU A 71 -4.26 0.18 8.46
CA LEU A 71 -4.10 -1.00 9.31
C LEU A 71 -5.45 -1.62 9.68
N ILE A 72 -6.42 -0.79 10.13
CA ILE A 72 -7.78 -1.24 10.44
C ILE A 72 -8.43 -1.87 9.20
N ARG A 73 -8.30 -1.23 8.05
CA ARG A 73 -8.80 -1.79 6.77
C ARG A 73 -8.18 -3.16 6.45
N LYS A 74 -6.88 -3.33 6.71
CA LYS A 74 -6.18 -4.60 6.47
C LYS A 74 -6.67 -5.72 7.37
N VAL A 75 -6.89 -5.46 8.65
CA VAL A 75 -7.31 -6.48 9.62
C VAL A 75 -8.82 -6.69 9.68
N SER A 76 -9.61 -5.78 9.13
CA SER A 76 -11.07 -5.85 9.12
C SER A 76 -11.55 -7.06 8.31
N PRO A 77 -12.48 -7.87 8.83
CA PRO A 77 -13.09 -8.99 8.09
C PRO A 77 -14.10 -8.51 7.03
N LEU A 78 -14.55 -7.26 7.10
CA LEU A 78 -15.58 -6.71 6.22
C LEU A 78 -15.04 -6.43 4.82
N ASP A 79 -15.88 -6.58 3.81
CA ASP A 79 -15.56 -6.14 2.46
C ASP A 79 -15.38 -4.63 2.37
N SER A 80 -14.53 -4.19 1.44
CA SER A 80 -14.19 -2.78 1.30
C SER A 80 -15.38 -1.88 1.03
N LEU A 81 -16.31 -2.35 0.21
CA LEU A 81 -17.52 -1.60 -0.14
C LEU A 81 -18.42 -1.44 1.09
N VAL A 82 -18.62 -2.52 1.84
CA VAL A 82 -19.42 -2.52 3.08
C VAL A 82 -18.77 -1.61 4.12
N SER A 83 -17.44 -1.73 4.34
CA SER A 83 -16.72 -0.87 5.27
C SER A 83 -16.85 0.61 4.91
N LEU A 84 -16.61 0.98 3.63
CA LEU A 84 -16.71 2.36 3.19
C LEU A 84 -18.11 2.92 3.34
N THR A 85 -19.14 2.12 3.03
CA THR A 85 -20.54 2.49 3.21
C THR A 85 -20.86 2.76 4.68
N MET A 86 -20.43 1.87 5.58
CA MET A 86 -20.61 2.06 7.04
C MET A 86 -19.92 3.32 7.55
N GLU A 87 -18.68 3.58 7.10
CA GLU A 87 -17.93 4.80 7.43
C GLU A 87 -18.69 6.06 6.97
N CYS A 88 -19.20 6.06 5.73
CA CYS A 88 -20.00 7.16 5.22
C CYS A 88 -21.28 7.37 6.04
N PHE A 89 -21.99 6.30 6.42
CA PHE A 89 -23.17 6.40 7.25
C PHE A 89 -22.85 6.99 8.64
N ILE A 90 -21.80 6.52 9.29
CA ILE A 90 -21.37 7.02 10.60
C ILE A 90 -21.01 8.51 10.52
N LEU A 91 -20.31 8.92 9.46
CA LEU A 91 -19.90 10.31 9.27
C LEU A 91 -21.04 11.22 8.82
N THR A 92 -22.12 10.69 8.25
CA THR A 92 -23.25 11.49 7.77
C THR A 92 -23.89 12.33 8.90
N ILE A 93 -24.02 11.75 10.11
CA ILE A 93 -24.65 12.44 11.23
C ILE A 93 -23.87 13.69 11.66
N PRO A 94 -22.55 13.58 12.02
CA PRO A 94 -21.77 14.77 12.43
C PRO A 94 -21.59 15.76 11.28
N LEU A 95 -21.47 15.30 10.03
CA LEU A 95 -21.39 16.17 8.86
C LEU A 95 -22.69 16.92 8.62
N PHE A 96 -23.84 16.28 8.79
CA PHE A 96 -25.15 16.94 8.68
C PHE A 96 -25.31 18.04 9.72
N ILE A 97 -24.92 17.77 10.98
CA ILE A 97 -24.94 18.78 12.06
C ILE A 97 -24.01 19.95 11.72
N PHE A 98 -22.80 19.67 11.25
CA PHE A 98 -21.82 20.68 10.88
C PHE A 98 -22.32 21.55 9.72
N ILE A 99 -22.82 20.96 8.63
CA ILE A 99 -23.36 21.68 7.48
C ILE A 99 -24.57 22.52 7.89
N SER A 100 -25.49 21.97 8.69
CA SER A 100 -26.65 22.70 9.20
C SER A 100 -26.21 23.93 10.01
N SER A 101 -25.14 23.83 10.80
CA SER A 101 -24.61 24.97 11.55
C SER A 101 -24.07 26.08 10.66
N LEU A 102 -23.44 25.72 9.51
CA LEU A 102 -22.95 26.67 8.51
C LEU A 102 -24.13 27.39 7.82
N PHE A 103 -25.21 26.67 7.53
CA PHE A 103 -26.42 27.27 6.98
C PHE A 103 -27.04 28.30 7.93
N ILE A 104 -27.14 27.97 9.23
CA ILE A 104 -27.70 28.89 10.24
C ILE A 104 -26.83 30.15 10.39
N LYS A 105 -25.51 30.04 10.26
CA LYS A 105 -24.55 31.14 10.36
C LYS A 105 -24.41 31.96 9.08
N ASN A 106 -25.08 31.59 8.00
CA ASN A 106 -24.91 32.16 6.63
C ASN A 106 -23.42 32.09 6.15
N GLU A 107 -22.63 31.13 6.62
CA GLU A 107 -21.24 30.91 6.21
C GLU A 107 -21.12 29.82 5.14
N ASN A 108 -22.23 29.30 4.68
CA ASN A 108 -22.30 28.20 3.74
C ASN A 108 -22.06 28.69 2.30
N THR A 109 -21.13 28.04 1.57
CA THR A 109 -20.91 28.24 0.13
C THR A 109 -21.56 27.15 -0.73
N PHE A 110 -21.92 26.02 -0.14
CA PHE A 110 -22.55 24.90 -0.82
C PHE A 110 -23.99 25.30 -1.22
N LEU A 111 -24.36 25.09 -2.47
CA LEU A 111 -25.58 25.52 -3.14
C LEU A 111 -25.70 27.02 -3.39
N ASN A 112 -24.92 27.90 -2.77
CA ASN A 112 -24.91 29.34 -3.03
C ASN A 112 -23.94 29.68 -4.17
N ASP A 113 -22.86 28.93 -4.32
CA ASP A 113 -21.91 29.06 -5.43
C ASP A 113 -21.85 27.73 -6.21
N TRP A 114 -22.37 27.75 -7.44
CA TRP A 114 -22.48 26.56 -8.27
C TRP A 114 -21.13 25.94 -8.65
N PRO A 115 -20.08 26.69 -9.05
CA PRO A 115 -18.75 26.14 -9.30
C PRO A 115 -18.17 25.44 -8.07
N THR A 116 -18.25 26.06 -6.90
CA THR A 116 -17.75 25.46 -5.64
C THR A 116 -18.52 24.20 -5.28
N SER A 117 -19.84 24.19 -5.47
CA SER A 117 -20.68 23.01 -5.22
C SER A 117 -20.30 21.83 -6.11
N LEU A 118 -20.08 22.08 -7.40
CA LEU A 118 -19.60 21.05 -8.35
C LEU A 118 -18.22 20.52 -7.97
N LEU A 119 -17.30 21.39 -7.57
CA LEU A 119 -15.95 20.97 -7.11
C LEU A 119 -16.01 20.12 -5.84
N LEU A 120 -16.89 20.45 -4.90
CA LEU A 120 -17.08 19.66 -3.68
C LEU A 120 -17.66 18.26 -3.99
N ILE A 121 -18.68 18.18 -4.85
CA ILE A 121 -19.26 16.89 -5.28
C ILE A 121 -18.24 16.08 -6.06
N GLY A 122 -17.55 16.70 -7.03
CA GLY A 122 -16.50 16.06 -7.80
C GLY A 122 -15.34 15.56 -6.94
N GLY A 123 -14.90 16.36 -5.95
CA GLY A 123 -13.89 16.00 -4.97
C GLY A 123 -14.27 14.76 -4.16
N GLY A 124 -15.54 14.66 -3.75
CA GLY A 124 -16.06 13.47 -3.07
C GLY A 124 -15.94 12.20 -3.91
N LEU A 125 -16.34 12.25 -5.18
CA LEU A 125 -16.23 11.12 -6.12
C LEU A 125 -14.77 10.74 -6.37
N LEU A 126 -13.90 11.73 -6.61
CA LEU A 126 -12.46 11.51 -6.84
C LEU A 126 -11.75 10.93 -5.62
N THR A 127 -12.24 11.18 -4.41
CA THR A 127 -11.69 10.60 -3.17
C THR A 127 -12.25 9.20 -2.90
N ALA A 128 -13.54 8.97 -3.17
CA ALA A 128 -14.18 7.67 -2.92
C ALA A 128 -13.60 6.55 -3.79
N LEU A 129 -13.29 6.81 -5.07
CA LEU A 129 -12.77 5.81 -5.99
C LEU A 129 -11.43 5.20 -5.51
N PRO A 130 -10.37 5.97 -5.18
CA PRO A 130 -9.13 5.41 -4.64
C PRO A 130 -9.35 4.63 -3.34
N LEU A 131 -10.24 5.09 -2.45
CA LEU A 131 -10.52 4.40 -1.19
C LEU A 131 -11.20 3.04 -1.40
N LEU A 132 -12.07 2.91 -2.41
CA LEU A 132 -12.67 1.63 -2.79
C LEU A 132 -11.62 0.61 -3.24
N PHE A 133 -10.59 1.04 -3.97
CA PHE A 133 -9.51 0.15 -4.40
C PHE A 133 -8.45 -0.07 -3.31
N PHE A 134 -8.23 0.91 -2.45
CA PHE A 134 -7.26 0.81 -1.36
C PHE A 134 -7.60 -0.32 -0.38
N GLY A 135 -8.87 -0.48 -0.01
CA GLY A 135 -9.31 -1.52 0.90
C GLY A 135 -8.94 -2.94 0.45
N PRO A 136 -9.33 -3.42 -0.75
CA PRO A 136 -8.89 -4.70 -1.27
C PRO A 136 -7.37 -4.80 -1.39
N ALA A 137 -6.68 -3.74 -1.84
CA ALA A 137 -5.23 -3.74 -1.96
C ALA A 137 -4.54 -4.02 -0.62
N THR A 138 -5.03 -3.45 0.49
CA THR A 138 -4.47 -3.70 1.83
C THR A 138 -4.56 -5.17 2.24
N LYS A 139 -5.57 -5.89 1.78
CA LYS A 139 -5.77 -7.32 2.08
C LYS A 139 -4.94 -8.26 1.20
N LEU A 140 -4.66 -7.85 -0.04
CA LEU A 140 -3.98 -8.69 -1.04
C LEU A 140 -2.46 -8.70 -0.91
N ILE A 141 -1.86 -7.60 -0.43
CA ILE A 141 -0.41 -7.46 -0.33
C ILE A 141 0.01 -7.04 1.08
N ASN A 142 1.30 -7.21 1.40
CA ASN A 142 1.85 -6.81 2.68
C ASN A 142 1.67 -5.31 2.92
N TYR A 143 1.41 -4.93 4.16
CA TYR A 143 1.18 -3.52 4.51
C TYR A 143 2.45 -2.66 4.35
N SER A 144 3.61 -3.24 4.61
CA SER A 144 4.90 -2.64 4.30
C SER A 144 5.10 -2.41 2.80
N THR A 145 4.58 -3.29 1.93
CA THR A 145 4.61 -3.11 0.48
C THR A 145 3.71 -1.95 0.05
N ILE A 146 2.53 -1.79 0.66
CA ILE A 146 1.65 -0.63 0.43
C ILE A 146 2.39 0.66 0.79
N GLY A 147 3.05 0.71 1.96
CA GLY A 147 3.86 1.84 2.35
C GLY A 147 4.90 2.20 1.28
N MET A 148 5.61 1.22 0.74
CA MET A 148 6.61 1.47 -0.30
C MET A 148 6.00 2.00 -1.62
N ILE A 149 4.86 1.45 -2.04
CA ILE A 149 4.14 1.90 -3.26
C ILE A 149 3.64 3.34 -3.11
N GLN A 150 3.28 3.78 -1.91
CA GLN A 150 2.80 5.14 -1.66
C GLN A 150 3.84 6.21 -1.98
N TYR A 151 5.16 5.88 -2.02
CA TYR A 151 6.18 6.82 -2.50
C TYR A 151 6.05 7.19 -3.98
N LEU A 152 5.20 6.50 -4.72
CA LEU A 152 4.85 6.89 -6.09
C LEU A 152 4.15 8.28 -6.12
N ALA A 153 3.33 8.61 -5.12
CA ALA A 153 2.61 9.88 -5.07
C ALA A 153 3.56 11.09 -4.97
N PRO A 154 4.47 11.20 -3.97
CA PRO A 154 5.43 12.30 -3.95
C PRO A 154 6.36 12.31 -5.16
N THR A 155 6.70 11.15 -5.74
CA THR A 155 7.49 11.07 -6.97
C THR A 155 6.75 11.69 -8.16
N LEU A 156 5.46 11.38 -8.34
CA LEU A 156 4.64 11.99 -9.38
C LEU A 156 4.46 13.50 -9.17
N HIS A 157 4.22 13.94 -7.94
CA HIS A 157 4.14 15.37 -7.62
C HIS A 157 5.43 16.10 -7.96
N PHE A 158 6.58 15.52 -7.59
CA PHE A 158 7.90 16.08 -7.94
C PHE A 158 8.08 16.15 -9.47
N THR A 159 7.75 15.10 -10.18
CA THR A 159 7.86 15.03 -11.64
C THR A 159 7.00 16.13 -12.30
N LEU A 160 5.76 16.29 -11.87
CA LEU A 160 4.85 17.32 -12.37
C LEU A 160 5.40 18.73 -12.05
N ALA A 161 5.88 18.97 -10.83
CA ALA A 161 6.44 20.26 -10.44
C ALA A 161 7.60 20.65 -11.34
N VAL A 162 8.55 19.74 -11.58
CA VAL A 162 9.74 20.01 -12.39
C VAL A 162 9.44 20.12 -13.88
N PHE A 163 8.73 19.13 -14.46
CA PHE A 163 8.55 19.05 -15.92
C PHE A 163 7.38 19.87 -16.44
N LEU A 164 6.26 19.90 -15.71
CA LEU A 164 5.07 20.62 -16.16
C LEU A 164 5.05 22.07 -15.67
N TYR A 165 5.30 22.30 -14.38
CA TYR A 165 5.27 23.63 -13.78
C TYR A 165 6.61 24.37 -13.88
N LYS A 166 7.69 23.69 -14.33
CA LYS A 166 9.05 24.25 -14.48
C LYS A 166 9.55 24.94 -13.20
N GLU A 167 9.18 24.39 -12.04
CA GLU A 167 9.67 24.91 -10.77
C GLU A 167 11.20 24.76 -10.68
N PRO A 168 11.90 25.76 -10.08
CA PRO A 168 13.34 25.70 -9.94
C PRO A 168 13.75 24.49 -9.11
N PHE A 169 14.65 23.70 -9.69
CA PHE A 169 15.12 22.46 -9.09
C PHE A 169 16.14 22.74 -7.98
N SER A 170 15.80 22.35 -6.75
CA SER A 170 16.71 22.46 -5.60
C SER A 170 17.55 21.20 -5.44
N GLN A 171 18.86 21.34 -5.26
CA GLN A 171 19.76 20.21 -4.96
C GLN A 171 19.34 19.44 -3.69
N GLY A 172 18.75 20.12 -2.71
CA GLY A 172 18.22 19.50 -1.49
C GLY A 172 17.11 18.47 -1.78
N LYS A 173 16.26 18.72 -2.78
CA LYS A 173 15.21 17.78 -3.18
C LYS A 173 15.79 16.49 -3.80
N LEU A 174 16.95 16.56 -4.48
CA LEU A 174 17.61 15.34 -4.97
C LEU A 174 18.04 14.41 -3.84
N LEU A 175 18.54 14.96 -2.74
CA LEU A 175 18.93 14.18 -1.57
C LEU A 175 17.76 13.43 -0.94
N THR A 176 16.54 13.89 -1.15
CA THR A 176 15.32 13.20 -0.72
C THR A 176 14.87 12.15 -1.75
N PHE A 177 14.78 12.52 -3.04
CA PHE A 177 14.15 11.65 -4.04
C PHE A 177 15.05 10.53 -4.54
N ILE A 178 16.36 10.74 -4.71
CA ILE A 178 17.27 9.68 -5.18
C ILE A 178 17.29 8.48 -4.23
N PRO A 179 17.46 8.64 -2.90
CA PRO A 179 17.38 7.50 -1.98
C PRO A 179 16.01 6.80 -2.00
N ILE A 180 14.91 7.55 -2.16
CA ILE A 180 13.56 6.97 -2.26
C ILE A 180 13.45 6.09 -3.51
N TRP A 181 13.93 6.55 -4.66
CA TRP A 181 13.86 5.76 -5.90
C TRP A 181 14.71 4.49 -5.83
N ILE A 182 15.92 4.60 -5.28
CA ILE A 182 16.78 3.44 -5.03
C ILE A 182 16.09 2.46 -4.07
N ALA A 183 15.49 2.98 -3.00
CA ALA A 183 14.76 2.17 -2.04
C ALA A 183 13.55 1.45 -2.66
N CYS A 184 12.76 2.14 -3.47
CA CYS A 184 11.63 1.54 -4.19
C CYS A 184 12.09 0.41 -5.13
N PHE A 185 13.21 0.63 -5.83
CA PHE A 185 13.80 -0.40 -6.69
C PHE A 185 14.27 -1.62 -5.89
N LEU A 186 15.08 -1.43 -4.84
CA LEU A 186 15.60 -2.51 -4.00
C LEU A 186 14.48 -3.31 -3.33
N TYR A 187 13.48 -2.62 -2.81
CA TYR A 187 12.33 -3.24 -2.16
C TYR A 187 11.54 -4.11 -3.14
N SER A 188 11.25 -3.56 -4.33
CA SER A 188 10.50 -4.27 -5.38
C SER A 188 11.28 -5.46 -5.91
N TYR A 189 12.58 -5.30 -6.14
CA TYR A 189 13.46 -6.37 -6.62
C TYR A 189 13.45 -7.58 -5.68
N GLU A 190 13.65 -7.38 -4.38
CA GLU A 190 13.62 -8.48 -3.41
C GLU A 190 12.22 -9.10 -3.31
N GLY A 191 11.16 -8.28 -3.36
CA GLY A 191 9.78 -8.76 -3.33
C GLY A 191 9.45 -9.70 -4.49
N VAL A 192 9.83 -9.34 -5.71
CA VAL A 192 9.64 -10.16 -6.90
C VAL A 192 10.49 -11.44 -6.83
N THR A 193 11.74 -11.31 -6.46
CA THR A 193 12.67 -12.46 -6.35
C THR A 193 12.16 -13.48 -5.35
N LYS A 194 11.76 -13.06 -4.15
CA LYS A 194 11.19 -13.97 -3.14
C LYS A 194 9.93 -14.69 -3.63
N LYS A 195 9.03 -13.96 -4.31
CA LYS A 195 7.82 -14.55 -4.87
C LYS A 195 8.14 -15.60 -5.93
N ASN A 196 9.11 -15.33 -6.80
CA ASN A 196 9.54 -16.28 -7.83
C ASN A 196 10.15 -17.54 -7.19
N TYR A 197 11.02 -17.39 -6.19
CA TYR A 197 11.57 -18.53 -5.46
C TYR A 197 10.49 -19.37 -4.79
N ALA A 198 9.52 -18.74 -4.13
CA ALA A 198 8.42 -19.45 -3.48
C ALA A 198 7.57 -20.23 -4.49
N ASN A 199 7.30 -19.65 -5.66
CA ASN A 199 6.56 -20.33 -6.73
C ASN A 199 7.33 -21.54 -7.29
N VAL A 200 8.63 -21.40 -7.55
CA VAL A 200 9.47 -22.50 -8.03
C VAL A 200 9.54 -23.63 -7.01
N MET A 201 9.69 -23.32 -5.71
CA MET A 201 9.70 -24.33 -4.65
C MET A 201 8.36 -25.05 -4.53
N LYS A 202 7.23 -24.32 -4.67
CA LYS A 202 5.89 -24.93 -4.67
C LYS A 202 5.73 -25.92 -5.83
N LEU A 203 6.13 -25.54 -7.05
CA LEU A 203 6.07 -26.42 -8.22
C LEU A 203 6.93 -27.68 -8.03
N LYS A 204 8.16 -27.54 -7.51
CA LYS A 204 9.02 -28.68 -7.21
C LYS A 204 8.41 -29.64 -6.18
N THR A 205 7.78 -29.08 -5.13
CA THR A 205 7.12 -29.89 -4.10
C THR A 205 5.94 -30.65 -4.70
N GLU A 206 5.16 -30.01 -5.57
CA GLU A 206 4.03 -30.62 -6.25
C GLU A 206 4.49 -31.74 -7.20
N GLU A 207 5.54 -31.50 -7.99
CA GLU A 207 6.18 -32.50 -8.83
C GLU A 207 6.66 -33.71 -8.01
N THR A 208 7.34 -33.47 -6.90
CA THR A 208 7.82 -34.55 -6.00
C THR A 208 6.66 -35.37 -5.43
N ASN A 209 5.56 -34.70 -5.04
CA ASN A 209 4.36 -35.40 -4.53
C ASN A 209 3.68 -36.24 -5.62
N ILE A 210 3.64 -35.75 -6.86
CA ILE A 210 3.09 -36.52 -7.99
C ILE A 210 3.96 -37.76 -8.26
N LEU A 211 5.29 -37.60 -8.29
CA LEU A 211 6.22 -38.72 -8.51
C LEU A 211 6.10 -39.77 -7.38
N ALA A 212 6.00 -39.32 -6.12
CA ALA A 212 5.79 -40.22 -4.99
C ALA A 212 4.48 -41.01 -5.13
N LYS A 213 3.39 -40.33 -5.52
CA LYS A 213 2.09 -40.98 -5.74
C LYS A 213 2.14 -42.00 -6.88
N ILE A 214 2.82 -41.69 -7.99
CA ILE A 214 3.02 -42.63 -9.10
C ILE A 214 3.82 -43.84 -8.62
N SER A 215 4.90 -43.63 -7.85
CA SER A 215 5.72 -44.69 -7.30
C SER A 215 4.96 -45.62 -6.33
N GLU A 216 4.00 -45.09 -5.57
CA GLU A 216 3.12 -45.87 -4.70
C GLU A 216 2.03 -46.65 -5.47
N THR A 217 1.60 -46.14 -6.61
CA THR A 217 0.49 -46.73 -7.40
C THR A 217 0.95 -47.59 -8.56
N THR A 218 2.27 -47.66 -8.84
CA THR A 218 2.82 -48.45 -9.94
C THR A 218 3.88 -49.44 -9.43
N ILE A 219 3.86 -50.67 -9.96
CA ILE A 219 4.85 -51.73 -9.72
C ILE A 219 5.49 -52.05 -11.05
N TYR A 220 6.84 -52.24 -11.04
CA TYR A 220 7.57 -52.69 -12.20
C TYR A 220 7.31 -54.18 -12.42
N ASN A 221 6.77 -54.55 -13.58
CA ASN A 221 6.58 -55.94 -13.97
C ASN A 221 7.82 -56.40 -14.75
N GLU A 222 8.60 -57.34 -14.17
CA GLU A 222 9.83 -57.86 -14.75
C GLU A 222 9.59 -58.70 -16.02
N GLU A 223 8.42 -59.32 -16.17
CA GLU A 223 8.10 -60.16 -17.35
C GLU A 223 7.78 -59.32 -18.57
N THR A 224 7.07 -58.19 -18.37
CA THR A 224 6.66 -57.31 -19.48
C THR A 224 7.61 -56.15 -19.72
N GLY A 225 8.48 -55.83 -18.73
CA GLY A 225 9.39 -54.70 -18.81
C GLY A 225 8.72 -53.33 -18.68
N TYR A 226 7.47 -53.25 -18.19
CA TYR A 226 6.71 -51.98 -18.05
C TYR A 226 6.23 -51.76 -16.61
N TRP A 227 6.01 -50.47 -16.28
CA TRP A 227 5.36 -50.10 -15.03
C TRP A 227 3.83 -50.28 -15.16
N VAL A 228 3.25 -51.07 -14.23
CA VAL A 228 1.79 -51.35 -14.21
C VAL A 228 1.18 -50.82 -12.92
N PRO A 229 -0.12 -50.45 -12.94
CA PRO A 229 -0.81 -50.04 -11.70
C PRO A 229 -0.81 -51.19 -10.68
N SER A 230 -0.57 -50.83 -9.41
CA SER A 230 -0.51 -51.78 -8.29
C SER A 230 -1.80 -52.57 -8.10
N ASP A 231 -2.93 -52.02 -8.53
CA ASP A 231 -4.26 -52.59 -8.39
C ASP A 231 -4.50 -53.78 -9.37
N ASN A 232 -3.66 -53.90 -10.40
CA ASN A 232 -3.78 -54.95 -11.42
C ASN A 232 -2.87 -56.18 -11.19
N VAL A 233 -2.19 -56.25 -10.06
CA VAL A 233 -1.29 -57.37 -9.72
C VAL A 233 -2.01 -58.67 -9.50
N TRP A 234 -3.35 -58.67 -9.35
CA TRP A 234 -4.16 -59.88 -9.06
C TRP A 234 -4.86 -60.46 -10.29
N LEU A 235 -4.56 -59.99 -11.50
CA LEU A 235 -5.25 -60.44 -12.73
C LEU A 235 -4.47 -61.45 -13.56
N TYR A 236 -3.35 -62.06 -12.97
CA TYR A 236 -2.61 -63.13 -13.62
C TYR A 236 -2.32 -64.26 -12.65
#